data_923846db583f7f1f905151d2181c9372
#
_entry.id   923846db583f7f1f905151d2181c9372
#
_cell.length_a   1.000
_cell.length_b   1.000
_cell.length_c   1.000
_cell.angle_alpha   90.00
_cell.angle_beta   90.00
_cell.angle_gamma   90.00
#
_symmetry.space_group_name_H-M   'P 1'
#
loop_
_entity.id
_entity.type
_entity.pdbx_description
1 polymer ?
#
loop_
_entity_poly.entity_id
_entity_poly.type
_entity_poly.pdbx_seq_one_letter_code
_entity_poly.pdbx_strand_id
1 'polypeptide(L)'
;GQVSLGQTVVKGNARKVRRIAQGKVLAGFAGATADAFTLLERLEAKLERFPDQLERACVELAKDWRTDRYLRRLEALLAVADDKRSLLLTGNGDVLEPEDSVIGIGSGGNYALAAARALMTVEGLDAEEVARRSMKIAADICVYTNGNFILESLPA
;
A
#
# COMPACT_ATOMS: atom_id res chain seq x y z
N GLY A 1 -0.13 7.47 -9.77
CA GLY A 1 0.40 8.11 -8.56
C GLY A 1 1.01 9.48 -8.79
N GLN A 2 1.23 10.18 -7.73
CA GLN A 2 1.69 11.56 -7.78
C GLN A 2 2.68 11.83 -6.63
N VAL A 3 3.69 12.64 -6.93
CA VAL A 3 4.57 13.23 -5.91
C VAL A 3 4.34 14.72 -5.95
N SER A 4 3.96 15.29 -4.81
CA SER A 4 3.67 16.72 -4.65
C SER A 4 4.61 17.35 -3.63
N LEU A 5 5.00 18.60 -3.88
CA LEU A 5 5.75 19.41 -2.95
C LEU A 5 4.90 20.66 -2.65
N GLY A 6 4.30 20.71 -1.47
CA GLY A 6 3.29 21.72 -1.15
C GLY A 6 2.10 21.56 -2.08
N GLN A 7 1.78 22.61 -2.86
CA GLN A 7 0.69 22.60 -3.84
C GLN A 7 1.16 22.28 -5.27
N THR A 8 2.43 21.90 -5.45
CA THR A 8 3.02 21.64 -6.75
C THR A 8 3.14 20.15 -7.01
N VAL A 9 2.63 19.67 -8.13
CA VAL A 9 2.85 18.30 -8.60
C VAL A 9 4.24 18.22 -9.21
N VAL A 10 5.14 17.46 -8.59
CA VAL A 10 6.51 17.26 -9.09
C VAL A 10 6.56 16.10 -10.06
N LYS A 11 5.78 15.04 -9.80
CA LYS A 11 5.69 13.86 -10.63
C LYS A 11 4.25 13.36 -10.67
N GLY A 12 3.67 13.30 -11.85
CA GLY A 12 2.29 12.88 -12.07
C GLY A 12 2.10 11.39 -12.38
N ASN A 13 3.19 10.63 -12.54
CA ASN A 13 3.18 9.21 -12.89
C ASN A 13 4.04 8.36 -11.94
N ALA A 14 4.01 8.68 -10.66
CA ALA A 14 4.77 7.96 -9.65
C ALA A 14 4.30 6.50 -9.52
N ARG A 15 5.25 5.58 -9.46
CA ARG A 15 4.98 4.17 -9.23
C ARG A 15 5.08 3.87 -7.74
N LYS A 16 3.94 3.69 -7.09
CA LYS A 16 3.82 3.42 -5.66
C LYS A 16 3.34 2.00 -5.34
N VAL A 17 3.22 1.16 -6.35
CA VAL A 17 2.85 -0.25 -6.21
C VAL A 17 3.90 -1.10 -6.92
N ARG A 18 4.35 -2.17 -6.27
CA ARG A 18 5.39 -3.07 -6.77
C ARG A 18 5.07 -4.52 -6.47
N ARG A 19 5.58 -5.40 -7.35
CA ARG A 19 5.64 -6.84 -7.07
C ARG A 19 6.97 -7.15 -6.44
N ILE A 20 6.95 -7.89 -5.34
CA ILE A 20 8.15 -8.37 -4.63
C ILE A 20 8.02 -9.87 -4.38
N ALA A 21 9.04 -10.49 -3.80
CA ALA A 21 9.06 -11.92 -3.49
C ALA A 21 8.71 -12.79 -4.70
N GLN A 22 9.40 -12.55 -5.84
CA GLN A 22 9.22 -13.30 -7.09
C GLN A 22 7.78 -13.19 -7.64
N GLY A 23 7.15 -12.04 -7.42
CA GLY A 23 5.80 -11.75 -7.90
C GLY A 23 4.66 -12.26 -7.01
N LYS A 24 4.97 -12.91 -5.90
CA LYS A 24 3.97 -13.49 -4.99
C LYS A 24 3.33 -12.46 -4.06
N VAL A 25 3.97 -11.31 -3.86
CA VAL A 25 3.53 -10.26 -2.94
C VAL A 25 3.41 -8.94 -3.68
N LEU A 26 2.31 -8.25 -3.46
CA LEU A 26 2.12 -6.86 -3.88
C LEU A 26 2.40 -5.95 -2.70
N ALA A 27 3.14 -4.88 -2.94
CA ALA A 27 3.40 -3.86 -1.94
C ALA A 27 3.11 -2.48 -2.50
N GLY A 28 2.34 -1.70 -1.75
CA GLY A 28 2.05 -0.31 -2.05
C GLY A 28 2.46 0.58 -0.89
N PHE A 29 2.74 1.85 -1.17
CA PHE A 29 3.15 2.77 -0.14
C PHE A 29 2.54 4.15 -0.30
N ALA A 30 2.48 4.88 0.83
CA ALA A 30 2.19 6.30 0.89
C ALA A 30 3.21 6.98 1.81
N GLY A 31 3.47 8.26 1.59
CA GLY A 31 4.44 9.04 2.33
C GLY A 31 5.73 9.30 1.55
N ALA A 32 6.84 9.47 2.25
CA ALA A 32 8.12 9.78 1.62
C ALA A 32 8.64 8.61 0.78
N THR A 33 8.91 8.86 -0.50
CA THR A 33 9.30 7.83 -1.46
C THR A 33 10.61 7.15 -1.07
N ALA A 34 11.62 7.90 -0.65
CA ALA A 34 12.90 7.35 -0.23
C ALA A 34 12.75 6.45 1.00
N ASP A 35 11.94 6.87 1.96
CA ASP A 35 11.64 6.09 3.16
C ASP A 35 10.94 4.78 2.81
N ALA A 36 9.96 4.86 1.91
CA ALA A 36 9.24 3.68 1.45
C ALA A 36 10.14 2.67 0.76
N PHE A 37 11.07 3.12 -0.07
CA PHE A 37 12.03 2.22 -0.74
C PHE A 37 12.91 1.48 0.26
N THR A 38 13.41 2.17 1.27
CA THR A 38 14.19 1.54 2.34
C THR A 38 13.38 0.46 3.05
N LEU A 39 12.12 0.76 3.38
CA LEU A 39 11.24 -0.21 4.04
C LEU A 39 10.89 -1.40 3.15
N LEU A 40 10.70 -1.17 1.85
CA LEU A 40 10.44 -2.26 0.89
C LEU A 40 11.65 -3.19 0.75
N GLU A 41 12.88 -2.65 0.71
CA GLU A 41 14.09 -3.46 0.70
C GLU A 41 14.19 -4.32 1.96
N ARG A 42 13.86 -3.77 3.11
CA ARG A 42 13.84 -4.52 4.37
C ARG A 42 12.76 -5.60 4.38
N LEU A 43 11.58 -5.30 3.81
CA LEU A 43 10.52 -6.30 3.67
C LEU A 43 10.95 -7.45 2.76
N GLU A 44 11.58 -7.16 1.64
CA GLU A 44 12.10 -8.19 0.73
C GLU A 44 13.09 -9.11 1.43
N ALA A 45 14.00 -8.55 2.23
CA ALA A 45 14.94 -9.34 3.03
C ALA A 45 14.23 -10.25 4.04
N LYS A 46 13.16 -9.75 4.69
CA LYS A 46 12.35 -10.57 5.60
C LYS A 46 11.61 -11.68 4.87
N LEU A 47 11.09 -11.41 3.67
CA LEU A 47 10.41 -12.42 2.85
C LEU A 47 11.36 -13.49 2.32
N GLU A 48 12.62 -13.17 2.06
CA GLU A 48 13.66 -14.17 1.74
C GLU A 48 13.94 -15.08 2.94
N ARG A 49 13.95 -14.52 4.13
CA ARG A 49 14.18 -15.27 5.38
C ARG A 49 12.97 -16.11 5.78
N PHE A 50 11.76 -15.61 5.53
CA PHE A 50 10.50 -16.25 5.90
C PHE A 50 9.62 -16.43 4.66
N PRO A 51 10.01 -17.28 3.69
CA PRO A 51 9.27 -17.47 2.45
C PRO A 51 7.86 -18.01 2.72
N ASP A 52 6.90 -17.51 1.97
CA ASP A 52 5.47 -17.86 2.08
C ASP A 52 4.86 -17.59 3.46
N GLN A 53 5.50 -16.73 4.27
CA GLN A 53 5.05 -16.34 5.60
C GLN A 53 4.90 -14.81 5.67
N LEU A 54 3.95 -14.26 4.93
CA LEU A 54 3.78 -12.80 4.81
C LEU A 54 3.60 -12.14 6.17
N GLU A 55 2.69 -12.66 7.00
CA GLU A 55 2.44 -12.07 8.32
C GLU A 55 3.69 -12.02 9.18
N ARG A 56 4.46 -13.12 9.22
CA ARG A 56 5.70 -13.18 9.98
C ARG A 56 6.72 -12.17 9.47
N ALA A 57 6.91 -12.08 8.16
CA ALA A 57 7.82 -11.11 7.56
C ALA A 57 7.41 -9.68 7.90
N CYS A 58 6.12 -9.38 7.85
CA CYS A 58 5.59 -8.06 8.21
C CYS A 58 5.77 -7.74 9.69
N VAL A 59 5.51 -8.70 10.58
CA VAL A 59 5.72 -8.51 12.02
C VAL A 59 7.18 -8.24 12.33
N GLU A 60 8.10 -8.99 11.73
CA GLU A 60 9.52 -8.77 11.92
C GLU A 60 9.98 -7.41 11.38
N LEU A 61 9.47 -7.00 10.22
CA LEU A 61 9.74 -5.66 9.72
C LEU A 61 9.17 -4.57 10.65
N ALA A 62 7.96 -4.73 11.14
CA ALA A 62 7.33 -3.75 12.04
C ALA A 62 8.11 -3.60 13.35
N LYS A 63 8.64 -4.69 13.88
CA LYS A 63 9.54 -4.65 15.05
C LYS A 63 10.80 -3.86 14.76
N ASP A 64 11.45 -4.10 13.63
CA ASP A 64 12.65 -3.38 13.23
C ASP A 64 12.33 -1.90 12.99
N TRP A 65 11.22 -1.60 12.33
CA TRP A 65 10.80 -0.22 12.06
C TRP A 65 10.62 0.58 13.33
N ARG A 66 9.99 -0.03 14.33
CA ARG A 66 9.76 0.62 15.62
C ARG A 66 11.04 0.80 16.44
N THR A 67 11.96 -0.18 16.42
CA THR A 67 13.08 -0.27 17.35
C THR A 67 14.43 0.12 16.74
N ASP A 68 14.62 -0.07 15.44
CA ASP A 68 15.86 0.31 14.76
C ASP A 68 16.02 1.83 14.77
N ARG A 69 17.18 2.29 15.20
CA ARG A 69 17.46 3.71 15.37
C ARG A 69 17.35 4.53 14.08
N TYR A 70 17.68 3.90 12.95
CA TYR A 70 17.55 4.49 11.63
C TYR A 70 16.12 4.39 11.10
N LEU A 71 15.54 3.19 11.11
CA LEU A 71 14.22 2.93 10.53
C LEU A 71 13.09 3.70 11.22
N ARG A 72 13.15 3.87 12.54
CA ARG A 72 12.09 4.54 13.29
C ARG A 72 11.87 6.00 12.91
N ARG A 73 12.79 6.60 12.16
CA ARG A 73 12.66 7.97 11.65
C ARG A 73 11.95 8.04 10.30
N LEU A 74 11.74 6.89 9.67
CA LEU A 74 11.13 6.82 8.36
C LEU A 74 9.62 7.00 8.45
N GLU A 75 9.09 7.87 7.59
CA GLU A 75 7.68 8.19 7.53
C GLU A 75 7.06 7.65 6.25
N ALA A 76 6.30 6.59 6.39
CA ALA A 76 5.54 5.97 5.30
C ALA A 76 4.46 5.08 5.89
N LEU A 77 3.53 4.67 5.05
CA LEU A 77 2.60 3.57 5.30
C LEU A 77 2.83 2.53 4.22
N LEU A 78 2.81 1.26 4.59
CA LEU A 78 2.93 0.15 3.65
C LEU A 78 1.65 -0.67 3.66
N ALA A 79 1.14 -0.94 2.47
CA ALA A 79 0.08 -1.93 2.26
C ALA A 79 0.68 -3.10 1.51
N VAL A 80 0.58 -4.29 2.05
CA VAL A 80 1.15 -5.50 1.45
C VAL A 80 0.09 -6.58 1.35
N ALA A 81 0.14 -7.37 0.29
CA ALA A 81 -0.82 -8.44 0.08
C ALA A 81 -0.18 -9.63 -0.63
N ASP A 82 -0.56 -10.82 -0.24
CA ASP A 82 -0.36 -12.04 -0.99
C ASP A 82 -1.73 -12.60 -1.43
N ASP A 83 -1.77 -13.85 -1.88
CA ASP A 83 -3.00 -14.50 -2.33
C ASP A 83 -3.98 -14.81 -1.18
N LYS A 84 -3.58 -14.63 0.07
CA LYS A 84 -4.38 -14.99 1.25
C LYS A 84 -4.74 -13.81 2.15
N ARG A 85 -3.88 -12.79 2.22
CA ARG A 85 -3.99 -11.70 3.20
C ARG A 85 -3.61 -10.36 2.62
N SER A 86 -4.18 -9.31 3.23
CA SER A 86 -3.75 -7.93 3.04
C SER A 86 -3.43 -7.32 4.40
N LEU A 87 -2.29 -6.68 4.53
CA LEU A 87 -1.79 -6.14 5.79
C LEU A 87 -1.37 -4.68 5.61
N LEU A 88 -1.66 -3.86 6.62
CA LEU A 88 -1.19 -2.47 6.70
C LEU A 88 -0.12 -2.38 7.79
N LEU A 89 1.05 -1.83 7.44
CA LEU A 89 2.16 -1.62 8.35
C LEU A 89 2.37 -0.14 8.60
N THR A 90 2.58 0.22 9.87
CA THR A 90 2.85 1.60 10.29
C THR A 90 4.17 1.70 11.04
N GLY A 91 4.72 2.90 11.13
CA GLY A 91 5.96 3.17 11.87
C GLY A 91 5.85 2.99 13.39
N ASN A 92 4.65 2.85 13.91
CA ASN A 92 4.43 2.57 15.33
C ASN A 92 4.60 1.06 15.67
N GLY A 93 4.91 0.24 14.70
CA GLY A 93 5.05 -1.21 14.88
C GLY A 93 3.74 -1.96 14.69
N ASP A 94 2.70 -1.30 14.17
CA ASP A 94 1.41 -1.93 13.92
C ASP A 94 1.46 -2.77 12.64
N VAL A 95 0.84 -3.95 12.71
CA VAL A 95 0.51 -4.79 11.56
C VAL A 95 -0.98 -5.06 11.64
N LEU A 96 -1.74 -4.44 10.76
CA LEU A 96 -3.20 -4.44 10.81
C LEU A 96 -3.77 -5.20 9.62
N GLU A 97 -4.68 -6.12 9.88
CA GLU A 97 -5.44 -6.82 8.85
C GLU A 97 -6.87 -6.26 8.82
N PRO A 98 -7.30 -5.63 7.71
CA PRO A 98 -8.65 -5.07 7.64
C PRO A 98 -9.70 -6.18 7.56
N GLU A 99 -10.82 -6.01 8.27
CA GLU A 99 -11.92 -6.98 8.28
C GLU A 99 -12.59 -7.13 6.92
N ASP A 100 -12.66 -6.03 6.16
CA ASP A 100 -13.32 -5.98 4.85
C ASP A 100 -12.38 -6.20 3.67
N SER A 101 -11.12 -6.56 3.91
CA SER A 101 -10.09 -6.81 2.90
C SER A 101 -9.77 -5.61 2.00
N VAL A 102 -10.05 -4.40 2.46
CA VAL A 102 -9.76 -3.16 1.74
C VAL A 102 -8.79 -2.30 2.54
N ILE A 103 -7.75 -1.82 1.87
CA ILE A 103 -6.78 -0.88 2.46
C ILE A 103 -6.72 0.37 1.58
N GLY A 104 -6.94 1.53 2.17
CA GLY A 104 -6.75 2.82 1.52
C GLY A 104 -5.74 3.64 2.31
N ILE A 105 -4.66 4.06 1.67
CA ILE A 105 -3.59 4.84 2.29
C ILE A 105 -3.22 6.05 1.43
N GLY A 106 -2.60 7.04 2.07
CA GLY A 106 -2.19 8.26 1.41
C GLY A 106 -3.23 9.37 1.50
N SER A 107 -3.00 10.48 0.80
CA SER A 107 -3.84 11.67 0.84
C SER A 107 -5.29 11.42 0.40
N GLY A 108 -5.47 10.59 -0.62
CA GLY A 108 -6.79 10.17 -1.11
C GLY A 108 -7.28 8.87 -0.51
N GLY A 109 -6.56 8.29 0.44
CA GLY A 109 -6.81 6.94 0.96
C GLY A 109 -8.20 6.76 1.56
N ASN A 110 -8.67 7.71 2.34
CA ASN A 110 -10.00 7.61 2.97
C ASN A 110 -11.14 7.71 1.95
N TYR A 111 -10.98 8.50 0.90
CA TYR A 111 -11.98 8.58 -0.18
C TYR A 111 -12.03 7.27 -0.96
N ALA A 112 -10.89 6.72 -1.30
CA ALA A 112 -10.80 5.43 -1.97
C ALA A 112 -11.36 4.31 -1.10
N LEU A 113 -11.03 4.30 0.20
CA LEU A 113 -11.54 3.30 1.15
C LEU A 113 -13.07 3.34 1.26
N ALA A 114 -13.63 4.53 1.42
CA ALA A 114 -15.09 4.68 1.53
C ALA A 114 -15.79 4.22 0.24
N ALA A 115 -15.26 4.61 -0.91
CA ALA A 115 -15.78 4.18 -2.20
C ALA A 115 -15.68 2.66 -2.38
N ALA A 116 -14.54 2.07 -2.04
CA ALA A 116 -14.33 0.63 -2.14
C ALA A 116 -15.29 -0.16 -1.26
N ARG A 117 -15.51 0.28 -0.02
CA ARG A 117 -16.48 -0.36 0.87
C ARG A 117 -17.89 -0.38 0.28
N ALA A 118 -18.31 0.73 -0.31
CA ALA A 118 -19.61 0.80 -0.98
C ALA A 118 -19.66 -0.12 -2.22
N LEU A 119 -18.62 -0.12 -3.03
CA LEU A 119 -18.54 -0.92 -4.26
C LEU A 119 -18.43 -2.42 -3.98
N MET A 120 -17.87 -2.82 -2.85
CA MET A 120 -17.81 -4.24 -2.45
C MET A 120 -19.20 -4.86 -2.25
N THR A 121 -20.23 -4.05 -2.05
CA THR A 121 -21.62 -4.53 -1.93
C THR A 121 -22.31 -4.72 -3.28
N VAL A 122 -21.69 -4.30 -4.38
CA VAL A 122 -22.28 -4.39 -5.73
C VAL A 122 -21.89 -5.72 -6.36
N GLU A 123 -22.88 -6.50 -6.75
CA GLU A 123 -22.66 -7.78 -7.44
C GLU A 123 -22.02 -7.57 -8.82
N GLY A 124 -21.17 -8.50 -9.21
CA GLY A 124 -20.55 -8.52 -10.53
C GLY A 124 -19.30 -7.65 -10.68
N LEU A 125 -18.87 -6.94 -9.63
CA LEU A 125 -17.62 -6.20 -9.62
C LEU A 125 -16.51 -7.06 -9.05
N ASP A 126 -15.43 -7.24 -9.82
CA ASP A 126 -14.21 -7.88 -9.33
C ASP A 126 -13.32 -6.87 -8.58
N ALA A 127 -12.25 -7.36 -7.96
CA ALA A 127 -11.33 -6.53 -7.20
C ALA A 127 -10.69 -5.42 -8.04
N GLU A 128 -10.36 -5.72 -9.28
CA GLU A 128 -9.77 -4.75 -10.21
C GLU A 128 -10.73 -3.58 -10.48
N GLU A 129 -12.00 -3.87 -10.77
CA GLU A 129 -13.00 -2.85 -11.05
C GLU A 129 -13.33 -2.01 -9.82
N VAL A 130 -13.41 -2.65 -8.65
CA VAL A 130 -13.56 -1.93 -7.36
C VAL A 130 -12.40 -0.96 -7.15
N ALA A 131 -11.17 -1.41 -7.35
CA ALA A 131 -9.98 -0.57 -7.19
C ALA A 131 -9.97 0.60 -8.18
N ARG A 132 -10.27 0.36 -9.45
CA ARG A 132 -10.31 1.42 -10.48
C ARG A 132 -11.33 2.50 -10.17
N ARG A 133 -12.55 2.10 -9.85
CA ARG A 133 -13.64 3.04 -9.54
C ARG A 133 -13.36 3.82 -8.27
N SER A 134 -12.83 3.15 -7.25
CA SER A 134 -12.48 3.78 -5.98
C SER A 134 -11.38 4.82 -6.14
N MET A 135 -10.35 4.51 -6.92
CA MET A 135 -9.24 5.42 -7.19
C MET A 135 -9.69 6.61 -8.05
N LYS A 136 -10.60 6.40 -9.01
CA LYS A 136 -11.17 7.49 -9.79
C LYS A 136 -11.93 8.47 -8.91
N ILE A 137 -12.75 7.97 -7.98
CA ILE A 137 -13.48 8.80 -7.03
C ILE A 137 -12.50 9.58 -6.15
N ALA A 138 -11.47 8.94 -5.65
CA ALA A 138 -10.45 9.62 -4.85
C ALA A 138 -9.73 10.72 -5.65
N ALA A 139 -9.40 10.46 -6.91
CA ALA A 139 -8.78 11.45 -7.80
C ALA A 139 -9.70 12.64 -8.09
N ASP A 140 -11.00 12.40 -8.23
CA ASP A 140 -11.99 13.45 -8.46
C ASP A 140 -12.17 14.38 -7.24
N ILE A 141 -11.92 13.87 -6.04
CA ILE A 141 -12.14 14.61 -4.79
C ILE A 141 -10.83 15.21 -4.24
N CYS A 142 -9.76 14.45 -4.22
CA CYS A 142 -8.51 14.83 -3.57
C CYS A 142 -7.53 15.48 -4.56
N VAL A 143 -7.12 16.71 -4.27
CA VAL A 143 -6.19 17.46 -5.14
C VAL A 143 -4.80 16.84 -5.21
N TYR A 144 -4.42 16.02 -4.24
CA TYR A 144 -3.13 15.33 -4.21
C TYR A 144 -3.17 13.93 -4.84
N THR A 145 -4.30 13.53 -5.41
CA THR A 145 -4.49 12.23 -6.06
C THR A 145 -4.89 12.45 -7.51
N ASN A 146 -4.13 11.88 -8.44
CA ASN A 146 -4.41 12.02 -9.87
C ASN A 146 -5.03 10.77 -10.48
N GLY A 147 -5.41 10.86 -11.74
CA GLY A 147 -6.01 9.77 -12.52
C GLY A 147 -5.00 8.80 -13.16
N ASN A 148 -3.70 8.95 -12.89
CA ASN A 148 -2.65 8.08 -13.41
C ASN A 148 -2.46 6.90 -12.46
N PHE A 149 -3.18 5.82 -12.71
CA PHE A 149 -3.16 4.64 -11.84
C PHE A 149 -2.20 3.58 -12.35
N ILE A 150 -1.50 2.95 -11.42
CA ILE A 150 -0.78 1.72 -11.64
C ILE A 150 -1.56 0.62 -10.93
N LEU A 151 -1.99 -0.36 -11.68
CA LEU A 151 -2.76 -1.48 -11.16
C LEU A 151 -1.95 -2.76 -11.29
N GLU A 152 -1.89 -3.49 -10.19
CA GLU A 152 -1.32 -4.83 -10.13
C GLU A 152 -2.33 -5.78 -9.52
N SER A 153 -2.36 -7.00 -10.02
CA SER A 153 -3.25 -8.06 -9.53
C SER A 153 -2.48 -9.33 -9.28
N LEU A 154 -2.85 -10.04 -8.22
CA LEU A 154 -2.38 -11.38 -7.97
C LEU A 154 -3.37 -12.38 -8.57
N PRO A 155 -2.90 -13.56 -9.00
CA PRO A 155 -3.80 -14.65 -9.39
C PRO A 155 -4.72 -15.03 -8.23
N ALA A 156 -5.95 -15.32 -8.58
CA ALA A 156 -6.93 -15.81 -7.60
C ALA A 156 -6.55 -17.19 -7.05
#